data_4cb09cc23fb7fb5632d82f95fbf83003
#
_entry.id   4cb09cc23fb7fb5632d82f95fbf83003
#
_cell.length_a   1.000
_cell.length_b   1.000
_cell.length_c   1.000
_cell.angle_alpha   90.00
_cell.angle_beta   90.00
_cell.angle_gamma   90.00
#
_symmetry.space_group_name_H-M   'P 1'
#
loop_
_entity.id
_entity.type
_entity.pdbx_description
1 polymer ?
#
loop_
_entity_poly.entity_id
_entity_poly.type
_entity_poly.pdbx_seq_one_letter_code
_entity_poly.pdbx_strand_id
1 'polypeptide(L)'
;MKALQMFRPRSFETVEVAIPSLSAVSPDRLLIQTKWVSMCGSDIPFFTGSKRHKNFPYPPGFPIHECVGQIVESTSSLFKPGDAVIAMPEGNQALAEYFVARASKSALLPPDLGKSDTSCLIQPLSTVVNAVDRLGNIEGCSVTVVGLGSTGLFFCWLLRKRGAGRIVGIDPSDKRCSVAKTIGADQVYPMRSIEVVHLARQDPKEWQPPDICIEAVGHQMDTLNDCFELIRKRGTVVAFGVPDHNVYSIEYETFFRKNAVLMASVTPQWDEYMGKARDLFLSFREELEPWVTHRFPIREAETAFSLYERREDGIVKAVLDATKW
;
A
#
# COMPACT_ATOMS: atom_id res chain seq x y z
N MET A 1 1.56 -7.68 27.59
CA MET A 1 0.95 -6.70 26.67
C MET A 1 -0.23 -7.33 25.96
N LYS A 2 -1.21 -6.53 25.59
CA LYS A 2 -2.32 -6.95 24.74
C LYS A 2 -1.86 -7.04 23.29
N ALA A 3 -2.41 -8.02 22.56
CA ALA A 3 -2.29 -8.16 21.12
C ALA A 3 -3.56 -8.77 20.56
N LEU A 4 -3.88 -8.48 19.30
CA LEU A 4 -4.92 -9.18 18.57
C LEU A 4 -4.34 -10.40 17.87
N GLN A 5 -5.03 -11.53 17.95
CA GLN A 5 -4.62 -12.77 17.28
C GLN A 5 -5.76 -13.35 16.48
N MET A 6 -5.47 -13.81 15.27
CA MET A 6 -6.43 -14.53 14.42
C MET A 6 -6.28 -16.04 14.64
N PHE A 7 -7.30 -16.67 15.22
CA PHE A 7 -7.41 -18.13 15.37
C PHE A 7 -8.15 -18.79 14.20
N ARG A 8 -8.92 -17.99 13.46
CA ARG A 8 -9.71 -18.40 12.29
C ARG A 8 -9.91 -17.20 11.36
N PRO A 9 -10.33 -17.43 10.10
CA PRO A 9 -10.62 -16.35 9.17
C PRO A 9 -11.63 -15.34 9.74
N ARG A 10 -11.37 -14.06 9.46
CA ARG A 10 -12.24 -12.91 9.79
C ARG A 10 -12.55 -12.75 11.28
N SER A 11 -11.68 -13.22 12.17
CA SER A 11 -11.92 -13.11 13.61
C SER A 11 -10.65 -12.78 14.35
N PHE A 12 -10.67 -11.72 15.13
CA PHE A 12 -9.60 -11.34 16.06
C PHE A 12 -10.04 -11.55 17.49
N GLU A 13 -9.15 -12.13 18.28
CA GLU A 13 -9.30 -12.27 19.74
C GLU A 13 -8.18 -11.49 20.42
N THR A 14 -8.49 -10.81 21.51
CA THR A 14 -7.47 -10.17 22.35
C THR A 14 -6.78 -11.23 23.20
N VAL A 15 -5.45 -11.28 23.09
CA VAL A 15 -4.60 -12.17 23.88
C VAL A 15 -3.60 -11.37 24.71
N GLU A 16 -3.15 -11.93 25.81
CA GLU A 16 -2.05 -11.39 26.59
C GLU A 16 -0.76 -12.16 26.28
N VAL A 17 0.27 -11.44 25.91
CA VAL A 17 1.59 -11.98 25.58
C VAL A 17 2.69 -11.19 26.28
N ALA A 18 3.88 -11.78 26.40
CA ALA A 18 5.04 -11.05 26.91
C ALA A 18 5.38 -9.84 26.03
N ILE A 19 5.84 -8.75 26.61
CA ILE A 19 6.43 -7.65 25.85
C ILE A 19 7.71 -8.19 25.19
N PRO A 20 7.91 -7.97 23.86
CA PRO A 20 9.15 -8.36 23.22
C PRO A 20 10.35 -7.67 23.88
N SER A 21 11.47 -8.39 24.03
CA SER A 21 12.73 -7.80 24.52
C SER A 21 13.71 -7.72 23.36
N LEU A 22 14.49 -6.63 23.31
CA LEU A 22 15.59 -6.54 22.35
C LEU A 22 16.75 -7.43 22.85
N SER A 23 17.20 -8.35 22.00
CA SER A 23 18.37 -9.18 22.30
C SER A 23 19.64 -8.37 22.12
N ALA A 24 20.57 -8.40 23.06
CA ALA A 24 21.89 -7.81 22.95
C ALA A 24 22.72 -8.35 21.75
N VAL A 25 22.34 -9.50 21.22
CA VAL A 25 22.96 -10.14 20.03
C VAL A 25 22.35 -9.66 18.71
N SER A 26 21.23 -8.93 18.76
CA SER A 26 20.54 -8.41 17.57
C SER A 26 20.71 -6.89 17.46
N PRO A 27 21.77 -6.40 16.82
CA PRO A 27 21.96 -4.97 16.63
C PRO A 27 20.85 -4.41 15.74
N ASP A 28 20.67 -3.09 15.84
CA ASP A 28 19.81 -2.32 14.92
C ASP A 28 18.31 -2.65 15.03
N ARG A 29 17.85 -2.86 16.29
CA ARG A 29 16.45 -3.13 16.63
C ARG A 29 15.86 -1.99 17.46
N LEU A 30 14.56 -1.79 17.27
CA LEU A 30 13.73 -0.83 17.99
C LEU A 30 12.56 -1.57 18.60
N LEU A 31 12.33 -1.39 19.90
CA LEU A 31 11.07 -1.72 20.54
C LEU A 31 10.20 -0.48 20.54
N ILE A 32 9.03 -0.59 19.94
CA ILE A 32 8.16 0.54 19.65
C ILE A 32 6.81 0.32 20.33
N GLN A 33 6.36 1.31 21.10
CA GLN A 33 4.99 1.37 21.58
C GLN A 33 4.10 1.82 20.43
N THR A 34 3.14 0.99 20.06
CA THR A 34 2.20 1.26 18.97
C THR A 34 1.28 2.42 19.30
N LYS A 35 1.09 3.34 18.38
CA LYS A 35 0.12 4.44 18.49
C LYS A 35 -0.99 4.28 17.46
N TRP A 36 -0.63 4.20 16.19
CA TRP A 36 -1.56 4.01 15.09
C TRP A 36 -1.02 2.99 14.11
N VAL A 37 -1.93 2.23 13.55
CA VAL A 37 -1.63 1.29 12.47
C VAL A 37 -2.68 1.46 11.37
N SER A 38 -2.31 1.24 10.11
CA SER A 38 -3.27 1.26 9.02
C SER A 38 -3.30 -0.03 8.24
N MET A 39 -4.44 -0.31 7.63
CA MET A 39 -4.65 -1.52 6.84
C MET A 39 -4.22 -1.32 5.40
N CYS A 40 -3.62 -2.37 4.84
CA CYS A 40 -3.25 -2.49 3.44
C CYS A 40 -4.10 -3.55 2.74
N GLY A 41 -4.25 -3.42 1.41
CA GLY A 41 -4.90 -4.45 0.60
C GLY A 41 -4.24 -5.83 0.72
N SER A 42 -2.91 -5.85 0.92
CA SER A 42 -2.14 -7.07 1.13
C SER A 42 -2.41 -7.81 2.45
N ASP A 43 -3.09 -7.17 3.42
CA ASP A 43 -3.48 -7.80 4.70
C ASP A 43 -4.75 -8.62 4.55
N ILE A 44 -5.59 -8.30 3.56
CA ILE A 44 -6.92 -8.89 3.38
C ILE A 44 -6.88 -10.39 3.08
N PRO A 45 -5.98 -10.92 2.23
CA PRO A 45 -5.88 -12.38 2.02
C PRO A 45 -5.60 -13.16 3.30
N PHE A 46 -4.85 -12.59 4.24
CA PHE A 46 -4.61 -13.21 5.55
C PHE A 46 -5.87 -13.18 6.42
N PHE A 47 -6.54 -12.03 6.47
CA PHE A 47 -7.78 -11.87 7.22
C PHE A 47 -8.89 -12.82 6.72
N THR A 48 -9.03 -12.96 5.41
CA THR A 48 -10.05 -13.82 4.81
C THR A 48 -9.70 -15.30 4.83
N GLY A 49 -8.44 -15.66 5.09
CA GLY A 49 -7.97 -17.03 4.97
C GLY A 49 -8.02 -17.53 3.54
N SER A 50 -7.60 -16.71 2.56
CA SER A 50 -7.54 -17.10 1.16
C SER A 50 -6.69 -18.36 0.94
N LYS A 51 -6.81 -19.00 -0.24
CA LYS A 51 -6.20 -20.33 -0.54
C LYS A 51 -4.72 -20.47 -0.11
N ARG A 52 -3.98 -19.37 -0.10
CA ARG A 52 -2.54 -19.31 0.23
C ARG A 52 -2.27 -19.06 1.71
N HIS A 53 -3.26 -18.58 2.47
CA HIS A 53 -3.11 -18.05 3.81
C HIS A 53 -4.05 -18.74 4.78
N LYS A 54 -3.81 -20.04 5.04
CA LYS A 54 -4.68 -20.90 5.88
C LYS A 54 -4.03 -21.40 7.17
N ASN A 55 -2.84 -20.92 7.52
CA ASN A 55 -2.07 -21.44 8.64
C ASN A 55 -2.48 -20.79 9.97
N PHE A 56 -3.75 -20.90 10.34
CA PHE A 56 -4.24 -20.44 11.65
C PHE A 56 -3.79 -21.40 12.78
N PRO A 57 -3.56 -20.88 14.00
CA PRO A 57 -3.58 -19.47 14.36
C PRO A 57 -2.36 -18.72 13.82
N TYR A 58 -2.55 -17.45 13.44
CA TYR A 58 -1.43 -16.57 13.12
C TYR A 58 -0.73 -16.08 14.40
N PRO A 59 0.53 -15.62 14.30
CA PRO A 59 1.20 -14.99 15.43
C PRO A 59 0.41 -13.79 15.98
N PRO A 60 0.45 -13.52 17.29
CA PRO A 60 -0.15 -12.32 17.86
C PRO A 60 0.37 -11.04 17.18
N GLY A 61 -0.50 -10.10 16.90
CA GLY A 61 -0.18 -8.83 16.26
C GLY A 61 -0.21 -8.84 14.72
N PHE A 62 -0.29 -10.01 14.08
CA PHE A 62 -0.30 -10.14 12.61
C PHE A 62 -1.70 -9.80 12.03
N PRO A 63 -1.83 -9.18 10.80
CA PRO A 63 -0.85 -9.05 9.71
C PRO A 63 -0.38 -7.61 9.39
N ILE A 64 -0.51 -6.63 10.26
CA ILE A 64 -0.30 -5.20 9.98
C ILE A 64 1.18 -4.82 9.83
N HIS A 65 1.46 -3.93 8.87
CA HIS A 65 2.81 -3.46 8.55
C HIS A 65 2.96 -1.94 8.30
N GLU A 66 1.90 -1.15 8.39
CA GLU A 66 1.92 0.31 8.27
C GLU A 66 1.71 0.92 9.66
N CYS A 67 2.80 1.29 10.36
CA CYS A 67 2.73 1.50 11.81
C CYS A 67 3.48 2.76 12.26
N VAL A 68 2.80 3.55 13.08
CA VAL A 68 3.37 4.73 13.76
C VAL A 68 3.42 4.45 15.27
N GLY A 69 4.55 4.77 15.90
CA GLY A 69 4.70 4.58 17.32
C GLY A 69 5.83 5.39 17.92
N GLN A 70 6.08 5.15 19.20
CA GLN A 70 7.15 5.78 19.97
C GLN A 70 8.15 4.72 20.42
N ILE A 71 9.42 4.97 20.21
CA ILE A 71 10.49 4.06 20.63
C ILE A 71 10.57 4.07 22.15
N VAL A 72 10.59 2.86 22.74
CA VAL A 72 10.78 2.64 24.18
C VAL A 72 12.14 2.05 24.49
N GLU A 73 12.73 1.26 23.57
CA GLU A 73 14.07 0.71 23.67
C GLU A 73 14.73 0.66 22.28
N SER A 74 16.03 0.92 22.21
CA SER A 74 16.79 0.90 20.95
C SER A 74 18.16 0.29 21.13
N THR A 75 18.57 -0.56 20.18
CA THR A 75 19.96 -1.03 20.02
C THR A 75 20.64 -0.36 18.82
N SER A 76 19.97 0.60 18.17
CA SER A 76 20.51 1.37 17.05
C SER A 76 21.15 2.68 17.52
N SER A 77 22.22 3.10 16.89
CA SER A 77 22.83 4.42 17.10
C SER A 77 22.06 5.59 16.47
N LEU A 78 21.13 5.29 15.55
CA LEU A 78 20.38 6.29 14.78
C LEU A 78 19.08 6.73 15.48
N PHE A 79 18.60 5.95 16.45
CA PHE A 79 17.32 6.14 17.10
C PHE A 79 17.45 6.00 18.62
N LYS A 80 16.69 6.78 19.35
CA LYS A 80 16.70 6.76 20.83
C LYS A 80 15.29 6.60 21.42
N PRO A 81 15.18 6.13 22.65
CA PRO A 81 13.91 6.14 23.38
C PRO A 81 13.28 7.52 23.40
N GLY A 82 11.97 7.57 23.17
CA GLY A 82 11.19 8.81 23.04
C GLY A 82 11.00 9.31 21.61
N ASP A 83 11.80 8.85 20.65
CA ASP A 83 11.62 9.21 19.24
C ASP A 83 10.29 8.66 18.71
N ALA A 84 9.57 9.50 17.95
CA ALA A 84 8.41 9.06 17.16
C ALA A 84 8.88 8.53 15.81
N VAL A 85 8.31 7.43 15.36
CA VAL A 85 8.71 6.77 14.11
C VAL A 85 7.53 6.22 13.33
N ILE A 86 7.68 6.20 12.01
CA ILE A 86 6.99 5.28 11.12
C ILE A 86 7.90 4.06 10.93
N ALA A 87 7.40 2.85 11.10
CA ALA A 87 8.21 1.65 11.06
C ALA A 87 7.43 0.46 10.52
N MET A 88 8.15 -0.46 9.86
CA MET A 88 7.62 -1.77 9.52
C MET A 88 7.96 -2.76 10.62
N PRO A 89 6.95 -3.39 11.26
CA PRO A 89 7.15 -4.40 12.28
C PRO A 89 7.79 -5.67 11.71
N GLU A 90 8.65 -6.31 12.48
CA GLU A 90 9.10 -7.66 12.16
C GLU A 90 7.90 -8.62 12.17
N GLY A 91 7.84 -9.48 11.17
CA GLY A 91 6.72 -10.42 11.02
C GLY A 91 5.34 -9.79 10.79
N ASN A 92 5.25 -8.49 10.49
CA ASN A 92 3.98 -7.75 10.34
C ASN A 92 3.09 -7.82 11.60
N GLN A 93 3.69 -7.73 12.80
CA GLN A 93 3.03 -8.02 14.08
C GLN A 93 2.80 -6.74 14.90
N ALA A 94 2.06 -5.77 14.36
CA ALA A 94 1.79 -4.51 15.07
C ALA A 94 0.33 -4.30 15.53
N LEU A 95 -0.57 -5.29 15.37
CA LEU A 95 -1.84 -5.29 16.09
C LEU A 95 -1.60 -5.67 17.57
N ALA A 96 -0.72 -4.91 18.25
CA ALA A 96 -0.27 -5.14 19.61
C ALA A 96 0.14 -3.81 20.25
N GLU A 97 0.20 -3.77 21.59
CA GLU A 97 0.65 -2.57 22.32
C GLU A 97 2.11 -2.22 22.02
N TYR A 98 2.94 -3.22 21.70
CA TYR A 98 4.35 -3.03 21.33
C TYR A 98 4.72 -3.96 20.18
N PHE A 99 5.64 -3.50 19.34
CA PHE A 99 6.23 -4.31 18.27
C PHE A 99 7.73 -4.04 18.12
N VAL A 100 8.43 -4.97 17.51
CA VAL A 100 9.85 -4.81 17.16
C VAL A 100 9.98 -4.45 15.68
N ALA A 101 10.86 -3.50 15.39
CA ALA A 101 11.23 -3.15 14.02
C ALA A 101 12.76 -3.06 13.85
N ARG A 102 13.23 -3.13 12.62
CA ARG A 102 14.61 -2.79 12.28
C ARG A 102 14.74 -1.29 12.05
N ALA A 103 15.83 -0.70 12.50
CA ALA A 103 16.13 0.70 12.22
C ALA A 103 16.15 0.99 10.71
N SER A 104 16.72 0.08 9.89
CA SER A 104 16.73 0.17 8.42
C SER A 104 15.34 0.07 7.76
N LYS A 105 14.28 -0.21 8.54
CA LYS A 105 12.89 -0.21 8.08
C LYS A 105 12.04 0.80 8.83
N SER A 106 12.66 1.87 9.30
CA SER A 106 12.03 2.90 10.11
C SER A 106 12.49 4.28 9.66
N ALA A 107 11.67 5.30 9.87
CA ALA A 107 12.05 6.70 9.70
C ALA A 107 11.57 7.54 10.87
N LEU A 108 12.42 8.46 11.31
CA LEU A 108 12.06 9.45 12.34
C LEU A 108 10.91 10.32 11.85
N LEU A 109 9.98 10.57 12.72
CA LEU A 109 8.89 11.52 12.51
C LEU A 109 9.12 12.78 13.33
N PRO A 110 8.89 13.98 12.75
CA PRO A 110 8.75 15.20 13.54
C PRO A 110 7.66 15.05 14.61
N PRO A 111 7.73 15.79 15.72
CA PRO A 111 6.82 15.62 16.87
C PRO A 111 5.33 15.77 16.53
N ASP A 112 4.99 16.60 15.55
CA ASP A 112 3.62 16.80 15.08
C ASP A 112 3.11 15.60 14.28
N LEU A 113 3.94 15.03 13.40
CA LEU A 113 3.64 13.79 12.67
C LEU A 113 3.60 12.58 13.61
N GLY A 114 4.45 12.52 14.62
CA GLY A 114 4.42 11.49 15.65
C GLY A 114 3.13 11.47 16.47
N LYS A 115 2.30 12.52 16.38
CA LYS A 115 0.98 12.64 17.01
C LYS A 115 -0.18 12.53 16.02
N SER A 116 0.10 12.28 14.75
CA SER A 116 -0.91 12.19 13.69
C SER A 116 -1.09 10.76 13.22
N ASP A 117 -2.31 10.29 13.19
CA ASP A 117 -2.71 9.00 12.64
C ASP A 117 -2.52 8.94 11.11
N THR A 118 -2.56 10.10 10.44
CA THR A 118 -2.34 10.20 8.98
C THR A 118 -0.91 9.88 8.58
N SER A 119 0.04 9.91 9.53
CA SER A 119 1.43 9.51 9.29
C SER A 119 1.59 8.03 8.88
N CYS A 120 0.59 7.18 9.13
CA CYS A 120 0.56 5.82 8.60
C CYS A 120 0.57 5.78 7.05
N LEU A 121 0.16 6.86 6.37
CA LEU A 121 0.20 6.97 4.91
C LEU A 121 1.62 7.00 4.34
N ILE A 122 2.62 7.33 5.15
CA ILE A 122 4.03 7.46 4.71
C ILE A 122 4.58 6.12 4.22
N GLN A 123 4.24 5.01 4.90
CA GLN A 123 4.73 3.70 4.51
C GLN A 123 4.24 3.28 3.11
N PRO A 124 2.92 3.25 2.80
CA PRO A 124 2.46 2.90 1.46
C PRO A 124 2.90 3.95 0.41
N LEU A 125 2.98 5.22 0.75
CA LEU A 125 3.52 6.25 -0.14
C LEU A 125 4.98 5.94 -0.52
N SER A 126 5.80 5.42 0.41
CA SER A 126 7.20 5.08 0.14
C SER A 126 7.35 4.03 -0.97
N THR A 127 6.44 3.08 -1.06
CA THR A 127 6.44 2.05 -2.11
C THR A 127 6.11 2.64 -3.48
N VAL A 128 5.18 3.60 -3.52
CA VAL A 128 4.79 4.31 -4.75
C VAL A 128 5.90 5.25 -5.21
N VAL A 129 6.54 6.00 -4.29
CA VAL A 129 7.70 6.86 -4.61
C VAL A 129 8.82 6.03 -5.24
N ASN A 130 9.15 4.87 -4.64
CA ASN A 130 10.13 3.95 -5.22
C ASN A 130 9.76 3.49 -6.63
N ALA A 131 8.51 3.14 -6.87
CA ALA A 131 8.06 2.68 -8.18
C ALA A 131 8.17 3.78 -9.24
N VAL A 132 7.77 5.00 -8.90
CA VAL A 132 7.82 6.16 -9.81
C VAL A 132 9.28 6.59 -10.05
N ASP A 133 10.15 6.63 -9.03
CA ASP A 133 11.57 6.94 -9.19
C ASP A 133 12.26 5.93 -10.13
N ARG A 134 11.89 4.64 -10.07
CA ARG A 134 12.42 3.59 -10.97
C ARG A 134 11.95 3.73 -12.42
N LEU A 135 10.85 4.39 -12.68
CA LEU A 135 10.42 4.72 -14.04
C LEU A 135 11.31 5.79 -14.70
N GLY A 136 12.04 6.57 -13.91
CA GLY A 136 12.89 7.66 -14.38
C GLY A 136 12.05 8.89 -14.75
N ASN A 137 12.42 9.56 -15.85
CA ASN A 137 11.68 10.75 -16.29
C ASN A 137 10.35 10.35 -16.93
N ILE A 138 9.26 10.80 -16.31
CA ILE A 138 7.88 10.55 -16.75
C ILE A 138 7.16 11.84 -17.21
N GLU A 139 7.90 12.96 -17.29
CA GLU A 139 7.33 14.24 -17.75
C GLU A 139 6.71 14.10 -19.14
N GLY A 140 5.48 14.52 -19.29
CA GLY A 140 4.72 14.41 -20.53
C GLY A 140 4.23 12.99 -20.89
N CYS A 141 4.64 11.94 -20.19
CA CYS A 141 4.19 10.58 -20.45
C CYS A 141 2.69 10.41 -20.19
N SER A 142 2.04 9.59 -21.02
CA SER A 142 0.70 9.10 -20.77
C SER A 142 0.74 7.84 -19.90
N VAL A 143 -0.03 7.85 -18.81
CA VAL A 143 -0.03 6.74 -17.84
C VAL A 143 -1.45 6.24 -17.58
N THR A 144 -1.64 4.94 -17.58
CA THR A 144 -2.88 4.29 -17.12
C THR A 144 -2.63 3.56 -15.82
N VAL A 145 -3.48 3.79 -14.82
CA VAL A 145 -3.46 3.11 -13.52
C VAL A 145 -4.67 2.18 -13.43
N VAL A 146 -4.41 0.88 -13.37
CA VAL A 146 -5.42 -0.16 -13.21
C VAL A 146 -5.51 -0.53 -11.72
N GLY A 147 -6.67 -0.27 -11.13
CA GLY A 147 -6.93 -0.35 -9.70
C GLY A 147 -6.70 0.99 -8.99
N LEU A 148 -7.81 1.58 -8.50
CA LEU A 148 -7.81 2.86 -7.79
C LEU A 148 -8.08 2.67 -6.28
N GLY A 149 -7.51 1.63 -5.69
CA GLY A 149 -7.37 1.52 -4.24
C GLY A 149 -6.44 2.61 -3.70
N SER A 150 -6.14 2.62 -2.39
CA SER A 150 -5.25 3.61 -1.79
C SER A 150 -3.93 3.78 -2.56
N THR A 151 -3.32 2.67 -2.98
CA THR A 151 -2.07 2.68 -3.75
C THR A 151 -2.23 3.26 -5.15
N GLY A 152 -3.29 2.87 -5.88
CA GLY A 152 -3.56 3.43 -7.22
C GLY A 152 -3.86 4.93 -7.17
N LEU A 153 -4.53 5.39 -6.13
CA LEU A 153 -4.74 6.82 -5.88
C LEU A 153 -3.41 7.54 -5.62
N PHE A 154 -2.49 6.96 -4.81
CA PHE A 154 -1.14 7.51 -4.64
C PHE A 154 -0.39 7.61 -5.97
N PHE A 155 -0.53 6.61 -6.86
CA PHE A 155 0.05 6.71 -8.20
C PHE A 155 -0.55 7.87 -8.98
N CYS A 156 -1.87 8.01 -9.07
CA CYS A 156 -2.50 9.12 -9.79
C CYS A 156 -2.00 10.48 -9.28
N TRP A 157 -1.96 10.65 -7.97
CA TRP A 157 -1.50 11.88 -7.32
C TRP A 157 -0.01 12.15 -7.61
N LEU A 158 0.87 11.17 -7.35
CA LEU A 158 2.32 11.36 -7.50
C LEU A 158 2.73 11.55 -8.97
N LEU A 159 2.13 10.80 -9.89
CA LEU A 159 2.36 10.97 -11.33
C LEU A 159 2.01 12.39 -11.79
N ARG A 160 0.90 12.95 -11.30
CA ARG A 160 0.53 14.36 -11.58
C ARG A 160 1.58 15.32 -11.03
N LYS A 161 2.06 15.12 -9.79
CA LYS A 161 3.12 15.94 -9.17
C LYS A 161 4.45 15.82 -9.91
N ARG A 162 4.71 14.70 -10.59
CA ARG A 162 5.92 14.44 -11.37
C ARG A 162 5.79 14.81 -12.86
N GLY A 163 4.71 15.49 -13.25
CA GLY A 163 4.55 16.05 -14.60
C GLY A 163 4.07 15.06 -15.67
N ALA A 164 3.43 13.94 -15.29
CA ALA A 164 2.79 13.08 -16.29
C ALA A 164 1.77 13.87 -17.12
N GLY A 165 1.81 13.69 -18.45
CA GLY A 165 0.99 14.47 -19.39
C GLY A 165 -0.48 14.09 -19.35
N ARG A 166 -0.79 12.79 -19.32
CA ARG A 166 -2.16 12.26 -19.23
C ARG A 166 -2.20 11.10 -18.27
N ILE A 167 -3.15 11.13 -17.35
CA ILE A 167 -3.37 10.05 -16.37
C ILE A 167 -4.78 9.51 -16.53
N VAL A 168 -4.89 8.19 -16.78
CA VAL A 168 -6.15 7.47 -16.90
C VAL A 168 -6.27 6.49 -15.73
N GLY A 169 -7.39 6.52 -15.02
CA GLY A 169 -7.70 5.59 -13.95
C GLY A 169 -8.74 4.54 -14.37
N ILE A 170 -8.55 3.28 -13.99
CA ILE A 170 -9.50 2.19 -14.24
C ILE A 170 -9.81 1.48 -12.92
N ASP A 171 -11.07 1.49 -12.49
CA ASP A 171 -11.53 0.75 -11.29
C ASP A 171 -13.06 0.56 -11.40
N PRO A 172 -13.63 -0.59 -11.04
CA PRO A 172 -15.07 -0.81 -11.10
C PRO A 172 -15.88 0.06 -10.12
N SER A 173 -15.25 0.77 -9.19
CA SER A 173 -15.91 1.62 -8.21
C SER A 173 -16.02 3.07 -8.70
N ASP A 174 -17.26 3.55 -8.94
CA ASP A 174 -17.53 4.96 -9.26
C ASP A 174 -16.96 5.92 -8.22
N LYS A 175 -17.04 5.57 -6.93
CA LYS A 175 -16.51 6.39 -5.83
C LYS A 175 -15.02 6.60 -5.95
N ARG A 176 -14.26 5.52 -6.20
CA ARG A 176 -12.80 5.58 -6.38
C ARG A 176 -12.40 6.34 -7.65
N CYS A 177 -13.13 6.11 -8.73
CA CYS A 177 -12.98 6.87 -9.96
C CYS A 177 -13.20 8.37 -9.73
N SER A 178 -14.22 8.74 -8.96
CA SER A 178 -14.48 10.14 -8.61
C SER A 178 -13.34 10.74 -7.80
N VAL A 179 -12.83 10.02 -6.80
CA VAL A 179 -11.65 10.48 -6.03
C VAL A 179 -10.43 10.63 -6.93
N ALA A 180 -10.15 9.66 -7.82
CA ALA A 180 -9.01 9.73 -8.73
C ALA A 180 -9.05 11.00 -9.61
N LYS A 181 -10.22 11.41 -10.09
CA LYS A 181 -10.41 12.67 -10.84
C LYS A 181 -10.02 13.90 -10.03
N THR A 182 -10.36 13.93 -8.74
CA THR A 182 -10.06 15.12 -7.90
C THR A 182 -8.57 15.24 -7.56
N ILE A 183 -7.81 14.15 -7.65
CA ILE A 183 -6.40 14.10 -7.22
C ILE A 183 -5.41 14.00 -8.36
N GLY A 184 -5.85 13.96 -9.62
CA GLY A 184 -4.90 14.03 -10.72
C GLY A 184 -5.21 13.21 -11.97
N ALA A 185 -6.20 12.31 -11.96
CA ALA A 185 -6.59 11.59 -13.17
C ALA A 185 -7.39 12.50 -14.13
N ASP A 186 -6.99 12.55 -15.39
CA ASP A 186 -7.68 13.31 -16.43
C ASP A 186 -8.95 12.60 -16.90
N GLN A 187 -8.88 11.26 -16.92
CA GLN A 187 -9.98 10.41 -17.36
C GLN A 187 -10.07 9.18 -16.45
N VAL A 188 -11.28 8.69 -16.24
CA VAL A 188 -11.50 7.44 -15.49
C VAL A 188 -12.52 6.56 -16.22
N TYR A 189 -12.34 5.26 -16.06
CA TYR A 189 -13.27 4.24 -16.52
C TYR A 189 -13.82 3.47 -15.32
N PRO A 190 -15.09 3.68 -14.92
CA PRO A 190 -15.72 2.98 -13.81
C PRO A 190 -16.15 1.57 -14.23
N MET A 191 -15.18 0.74 -14.61
CA MET A 191 -15.40 -0.62 -15.10
C MET A 191 -14.14 -1.47 -14.86
N ARG A 192 -14.22 -2.77 -15.09
CA ARG A 192 -13.06 -3.65 -15.02
C ARG A 192 -12.11 -3.41 -16.18
N SER A 193 -10.83 -3.66 -15.99
CA SER A 193 -9.79 -3.50 -17.03
C SER A 193 -10.08 -4.29 -18.31
N ILE A 194 -10.62 -5.50 -18.18
CA ILE A 194 -11.01 -6.32 -19.36
C ILE A 194 -12.12 -5.64 -20.19
N GLU A 195 -13.04 -4.90 -19.57
CA GLU A 195 -14.08 -4.18 -20.27
C GLU A 195 -13.48 -3.00 -21.06
N VAL A 196 -12.47 -2.33 -20.51
CA VAL A 196 -11.69 -1.31 -21.23
C VAL A 196 -10.91 -1.93 -22.39
N VAL A 197 -10.33 -3.13 -22.22
CA VAL A 197 -9.70 -3.87 -23.33
C VAL A 197 -10.69 -4.14 -24.45
N HIS A 198 -11.90 -4.57 -24.14
CA HIS A 198 -12.94 -4.82 -25.15
C HIS A 198 -13.32 -3.51 -25.86
N LEU A 199 -13.49 -2.43 -25.13
CA LEU A 199 -13.79 -1.10 -25.68
C LEU A 199 -12.66 -0.63 -26.62
N ALA A 200 -11.40 -0.77 -26.20
CA ALA A 200 -10.23 -0.42 -27.00
C ALA A 200 -10.11 -1.24 -28.31
N ARG A 201 -10.56 -2.50 -28.30
CA ARG A 201 -10.59 -3.35 -29.49
C ARG A 201 -11.75 -3.02 -30.42
N GLN A 202 -12.93 -2.64 -29.89
CA GLN A 202 -14.11 -2.29 -30.66
C GLN A 202 -13.97 -0.92 -31.34
N ASP A 203 -13.45 0.05 -30.61
CA ASP A 203 -13.19 1.39 -31.14
C ASP A 203 -11.76 1.87 -30.81
N PRO A 204 -10.78 1.50 -31.65
CA PRO A 204 -9.38 1.91 -31.44
C PRO A 204 -9.16 3.45 -31.46
N LYS A 205 -10.13 4.25 -31.88
CA LYS A 205 -10.03 5.71 -31.86
C LYS A 205 -10.37 6.30 -30.49
N GLU A 206 -11.20 5.61 -29.72
CA GLU A 206 -11.58 6.00 -28.35
C GLU A 206 -10.51 5.66 -27.33
N TRP A 207 -9.63 4.69 -27.62
CA TRP A 207 -8.53 4.32 -26.75
C TRP A 207 -7.19 4.85 -27.27
N GLN A 208 -6.54 5.65 -26.45
CA GLN A 208 -5.17 6.11 -26.70
C GLN A 208 -4.22 5.26 -25.81
N PRO A 209 -3.47 4.32 -26.41
CA PRO A 209 -2.59 3.44 -25.64
C PRO A 209 -1.52 4.24 -24.86
N PRO A 210 -1.37 4.05 -23.54
CA PRO A 210 -0.45 4.81 -22.70
C PRO A 210 1.02 4.40 -22.93
N ASP A 211 1.93 5.28 -22.53
CA ASP A 211 3.37 5.00 -22.43
C ASP A 211 3.67 4.03 -21.30
N ILE A 212 2.94 4.17 -20.19
CA ILE A 212 3.10 3.39 -18.97
C ILE A 212 1.73 2.87 -18.53
N CYS A 213 1.65 1.58 -18.18
CA CYS A 213 0.47 0.99 -17.56
C CYS A 213 0.85 0.39 -16.20
N ILE A 214 0.19 0.83 -15.13
CA ILE A 214 0.48 0.39 -13.76
C ILE A 214 -0.62 -0.55 -13.31
N GLU A 215 -0.27 -1.80 -13.04
CA GLU A 215 -1.14 -2.79 -12.41
C GLU A 215 -1.05 -2.64 -10.89
N ALA A 216 -2.10 -2.08 -10.26
CA ALA A 216 -2.17 -1.80 -8.82
C ALA A 216 -3.36 -2.52 -8.13
N VAL A 217 -3.88 -3.59 -8.73
CA VAL A 217 -4.97 -4.41 -8.16
C VAL A 217 -4.41 -5.53 -7.31
N GLY A 218 -3.52 -6.34 -7.89
CA GLY A 218 -2.98 -7.54 -7.25
C GLY A 218 -4.02 -8.66 -7.03
N HIS A 219 -3.59 -9.73 -6.41
CA HIS A 219 -4.44 -10.88 -6.00
C HIS A 219 -5.19 -11.57 -7.15
N GLN A 220 -4.81 -11.29 -8.41
CA GLN A 220 -5.35 -11.90 -9.64
C GLN A 220 -4.34 -11.77 -10.77
N MET A 221 -4.48 -12.62 -11.81
CA MET A 221 -3.54 -12.65 -12.94
C MET A 221 -4.00 -11.80 -14.12
N ASP A 222 -5.31 -11.66 -14.30
CA ASP A 222 -5.89 -11.13 -15.54
C ASP A 222 -5.58 -9.66 -15.75
N THR A 223 -5.55 -8.85 -14.70
CA THR A 223 -5.25 -7.42 -14.78
C THR A 223 -3.87 -7.10 -15.33
N LEU A 224 -2.88 -7.98 -15.12
CA LEU A 224 -1.55 -7.82 -15.71
C LEU A 224 -1.61 -8.05 -17.24
N ASN A 225 -2.37 -9.02 -17.69
CA ASN A 225 -2.60 -9.29 -19.11
C ASN A 225 -3.37 -8.14 -19.77
N ASP A 226 -4.38 -7.60 -19.09
CA ASP A 226 -5.11 -6.43 -19.56
C ASP A 226 -4.16 -5.22 -19.75
N CYS A 227 -3.19 -5.04 -18.86
CA CYS A 227 -2.17 -3.98 -19.01
C CYS A 227 -1.33 -4.18 -20.27
N PHE A 228 -0.96 -5.44 -20.63
CA PHE A 228 -0.25 -5.70 -21.89
C PHE A 228 -1.12 -5.40 -23.10
N GLU A 229 -2.43 -5.63 -23.04
CA GLU A 229 -3.35 -5.28 -24.13
C GLU A 229 -3.51 -3.77 -24.28
N LEU A 230 -3.60 -3.04 -23.19
CA LEU A 230 -3.86 -1.61 -23.19
C LEU A 230 -2.64 -0.75 -23.55
N ILE A 231 -1.41 -1.22 -23.25
CA ILE A 231 -0.18 -0.47 -23.45
C ILE A 231 0.16 -0.26 -24.95
N ARG A 232 0.82 0.85 -25.28
CA ARG A 232 1.37 1.05 -26.63
C ARG A 232 2.56 0.13 -26.91
N LYS A 233 2.95 0.01 -28.18
CA LYS A 233 4.23 -0.62 -28.55
C LYS A 233 5.38 0.09 -27.88
N ARG A 234 6.35 -0.68 -27.35
CA ARG A 234 7.52 -0.23 -26.58
C ARG A 234 7.15 0.53 -25.28
N GLY A 235 5.96 0.30 -24.74
CA GLY A 235 5.53 0.84 -23.46
C GLY A 235 6.02 -0.01 -22.28
N THR A 236 5.88 0.54 -21.07
CA THR A 236 6.26 -0.12 -19.82
C THR A 236 5.03 -0.51 -19.02
N VAL A 237 4.92 -1.78 -18.64
CA VAL A 237 3.94 -2.27 -17.67
C VAL A 237 4.62 -2.40 -16.32
N VAL A 238 4.06 -1.76 -15.30
CA VAL A 238 4.52 -1.88 -13.91
C VAL A 238 3.64 -2.89 -13.18
N ALA A 239 4.21 -4.03 -12.81
CA ALA A 239 3.57 -4.99 -11.92
C ALA A 239 3.81 -4.55 -10.47
N PHE A 240 2.80 -3.96 -9.85
CA PHE A 240 2.85 -3.45 -8.49
C PHE A 240 1.93 -4.20 -7.53
N GLY A 241 0.79 -4.67 -8.01
CA GLY A 241 -0.15 -5.43 -7.22
C GLY A 241 0.47 -6.72 -6.65
N VAL A 242 0.20 -7.01 -5.38
CA VAL A 242 0.76 -8.20 -4.69
C VAL A 242 0.18 -9.48 -5.30
N PRO A 243 1.01 -10.44 -5.74
CA PRO A 243 0.53 -11.67 -6.37
C PRO A 243 0.06 -12.70 -5.35
N ASP A 244 -1.01 -13.44 -5.66
CA ASP A 244 -1.49 -14.57 -4.85
C ASP A 244 -0.79 -15.90 -5.17
N HIS A 245 -0.09 -15.99 -6.30
CA HIS A 245 0.57 -17.21 -6.77
C HIS A 245 2.04 -16.93 -7.11
N ASN A 246 2.87 -17.99 -6.99
CA ASN A 246 4.28 -17.90 -7.37
C ASN A 246 4.48 -17.87 -8.89
N VAL A 247 3.51 -18.37 -9.65
CA VAL A 247 3.55 -18.43 -11.10
C VAL A 247 2.32 -17.73 -11.66
N TYR A 248 2.55 -16.80 -12.57
CA TYR A 248 1.53 -16.08 -13.32
C TYR A 248 1.68 -16.39 -14.80
N SER A 249 0.57 -16.76 -15.44
CA SER A 249 0.50 -16.88 -16.90
C SER A 249 0.34 -15.52 -17.53
N ILE A 250 1.21 -15.18 -18.47
CA ILE A 250 1.11 -13.93 -19.24
C ILE A 250 0.77 -14.25 -20.70
N GLU A 251 0.03 -13.37 -21.35
CA GLU A 251 -0.23 -13.35 -22.78
C GLU A 251 1.08 -12.98 -23.51
N TYR A 252 1.98 -13.98 -23.60
CA TYR A 252 3.35 -13.77 -24.02
C TYR A 252 3.46 -13.22 -25.44
N GLU A 253 2.58 -13.62 -26.36
CA GLU A 253 2.59 -13.09 -27.74
C GLU A 253 2.30 -11.59 -27.75
N THR A 254 1.31 -11.12 -27.00
CA THR A 254 0.98 -9.69 -26.88
C THR A 254 2.16 -8.90 -26.31
N PHE A 255 2.73 -9.37 -25.20
CA PHE A 255 3.92 -8.77 -24.58
C PHE A 255 5.09 -8.69 -25.58
N PHE A 256 5.41 -9.82 -26.25
CA PHE A 256 6.51 -9.94 -27.21
C PHE A 256 6.30 -9.03 -28.44
N ARG A 257 5.12 -9.07 -29.06
CA ARG A 257 4.81 -8.28 -30.27
C ARG A 257 4.79 -6.78 -30.04
N LYS A 258 4.49 -6.36 -28.82
CA LYS A 258 4.55 -4.93 -28.44
C LYS A 258 5.97 -4.49 -28.11
N ASN A 259 6.95 -5.38 -28.00
CA ASN A 259 8.29 -5.08 -27.47
C ASN A 259 8.16 -4.34 -26.11
N ALA A 260 7.23 -4.77 -25.26
CA ALA A 260 6.91 -4.13 -24.00
C ALA A 260 7.99 -4.43 -22.95
N VAL A 261 8.12 -3.53 -21.97
CA VAL A 261 8.92 -3.74 -20.77
C VAL A 261 8.00 -4.12 -19.63
N LEU A 262 8.35 -5.18 -18.88
CA LEU A 262 7.70 -5.53 -17.62
C LEU A 262 8.62 -5.17 -16.47
N MET A 263 8.19 -4.26 -15.59
CA MET A 263 8.91 -3.81 -14.41
C MET A 263 8.14 -4.20 -13.15
N ALA A 264 8.73 -5.02 -12.29
CA ALA A 264 8.17 -5.27 -10.95
C ALA A 264 8.69 -4.22 -9.97
N SER A 265 7.81 -3.70 -9.10
CA SER A 265 8.22 -2.75 -8.07
C SER A 265 7.23 -2.77 -6.91
N VAL A 266 7.66 -3.28 -5.75
CA VAL A 266 6.84 -3.26 -4.54
C VAL A 266 7.67 -2.97 -3.29
N THR A 267 8.87 -3.53 -3.16
CA THR A 267 9.70 -3.40 -1.97
C THR A 267 10.81 -2.37 -2.20
N PRO A 268 10.74 -1.19 -1.56
CA PRO A 268 11.78 -0.17 -1.67
C PRO A 268 13.02 -0.52 -0.81
N GLN A 269 14.08 0.26 -0.96
CA GLN A 269 15.10 0.42 0.07
C GLN A 269 14.49 1.27 1.19
N TRP A 270 14.03 0.62 2.27
CA TRP A 270 13.15 1.24 3.27
C TRP A 270 13.77 2.43 3.98
N ASP A 271 15.07 2.38 4.30
CA ASP A 271 15.83 3.45 4.92
C ASP A 271 15.83 4.74 4.08
N GLU A 272 15.94 4.61 2.77
CA GLU A 272 15.90 5.74 1.83
C GLU A 272 14.46 6.21 1.58
N TYR A 273 13.58 5.28 1.18
CA TYR A 273 12.27 5.66 0.65
C TYR A 273 11.24 6.04 1.71
N MET A 274 11.36 5.54 2.94
CA MET A 274 10.54 6.04 4.05
C MET A 274 10.86 7.50 4.37
N GLY A 275 12.15 7.89 4.33
CA GLY A 275 12.55 9.28 4.50
C GLY A 275 12.01 10.18 3.37
N LYS A 276 12.20 9.78 2.11
CA LYS A 276 11.65 10.50 0.95
C LYS A 276 10.12 10.67 1.03
N ALA A 277 9.41 9.61 1.38
CA ALA A 277 7.96 9.66 1.51
C ALA A 277 7.50 10.55 2.67
N ARG A 278 8.20 10.53 3.81
CA ARG A 278 7.95 11.46 4.93
C ARG A 278 8.09 12.91 4.48
N ASP A 279 9.18 13.25 3.81
CA ASP A 279 9.46 14.62 3.38
C ASP A 279 8.44 15.09 2.32
N LEU A 280 8.05 14.18 1.43
CA LEU A 280 6.98 14.43 0.47
C LEU A 280 5.61 14.58 1.16
N PHE A 281 5.30 13.74 2.14
CA PHE A 281 4.08 13.84 2.93
C PHE A 281 4.01 15.18 3.68
N LEU A 282 5.11 15.63 4.28
CA LEU A 282 5.19 16.94 4.93
C LEU A 282 4.90 18.09 3.96
N SER A 283 5.43 18.00 2.74
CA SER A 283 5.27 19.05 1.72
C SER A 283 3.84 19.15 1.19
N PHE A 284 3.06 18.07 1.25
CA PHE A 284 1.69 17.97 0.70
C PHE A 284 0.69 17.43 1.72
N ARG A 285 0.90 17.71 2.98
CA ARG A 285 0.12 17.18 4.10
C ARG A 285 -1.38 17.43 3.94
N GLU A 286 -1.76 18.66 3.62
CA GLU A 286 -3.17 19.06 3.46
C GLU A 286 -3.89 18.29 2.34
N GLU A 287 -3.16 17.88 1.30
CA GLU A 287 -3.72 17.09 0.21
C GLU A 287 -3.88 15.60 0.59
N LEU A 288 -3.00 15.08 1.43
CA LEU A 288 -2.92 13.64 1.73
C LEU A 288 -3.69 13.24 3.00
N GLU A 289 -3.76 14.08 4.01
CA GLU A 289 -4.48 13.76 5.26
C GLU A 289 -5.94 13.33 5.08
N PRO A 290 -6.73 13.91 4.13
CA PRO A 290 -8.11 13.48 3.88
C PRO A 290 -8.24 12.03 3.39
N TRP A 291 -7.13 11.38 3.01
CA TRP A 291 -7.16 9.98 2.54
C TRP A 291 -7.35 8.97 3.67
N VAL A 292 -7.11 9.36 4.92
CA VAL A 292 -7.56 8.59 6.09
C VAL A 292 -9.05 8.86 6.28
N THR A 293 -9.87 8.06 5.61
CA THR A 293 -11.32 8.21 5.58
C THR A 293 -12.01 7.59 6.80
N HIS A 294 -11.39 6.58 7.41
CA HIS A 294 -11.99 5.82 8.51
C HIS A 294 -11.01 5.66 9.68
N ARG A 295 -11.55 5.78 10.89
CA ARG A 295 -10.80 5.67 12.14
C ARG A 295 -11.55 4.77 13.10
N PHE A 296 -10.86 3.76 13.64
CA PHE A 296 -11.42 2.81 14.59
C PHE A 296 -10.52 2.67 15.81
N PRO A 297 -11.05 2.39 17.00
CA PRO A 297 -10.23 1.86 18.07
C PRO A 297 -9.72 0.46 17.70
N ILE A 298 -8.54 0.05 18.18
CA ILE A 298 -7.92 -1.23 17.80
C ILE A 298 -8.81 -2.43 18.14
N ARG A 299 -9.61 -2.37 19.21
CA ARG A 299 -10.57 -3.41 19.58
C ARG A 299 -11.65 -3.66 18.51
N GLU A 300 -11.85 -2.73 17.59
CA GLU A 300 -12.79 -2.83 16.47
C GLU A 300 -12.10 -3.26 15.16
N ALA A 301 -10.90 -3.82 15.24
CA ALA A 301 -10.13 -4.25 14.06
C ALA A 301 -10.93 -5.19 13.14
N GLU A 302 -11.73 -6.10 13.68
CA GLU A 302 -12.56 -7.02 12.89
C GLU A 302 -13.58 -6.26 12.01
N THR A 303 -14.25 -5.26 12.58
CA THR A 303 -15.18 -4.38 11.85
C THR A 303 -14.44 -3.60 10.75
N ALA A 304 -13.29 -3.02 11.10
CA ALA A 304 -12.48 -2.24 10.18
C ALA A 304 -11.97 -3.08 9.00
N PHE A 305 -11.44 -4.28 9.27
CA PHE A 305 -10.99 -5.21 8.23
C PHE A 305 -12.15 -5.68 7.33
N SER A 306 -13.31 -5.97 7.92
CA SER A 306 -14.50 -6.38 7.18
C SER A 306 -15.01 -5.28 6.25
N LEU A 307 -15.01 -4.02 6.70
CA LEU A 307 -15.37 -2.87 5.88
C LEU A 307 -14.36 -2.67 4.72
N TYR A 308 -13.09 -2.80 5.03
CA TYR A 308 -12.01 -2.66 4.05
C TYR A 308 -12.04 -3.77 2.99
N GLU A 309 -12.31 -5.02 3.39
CA GLU A 309 -12.50 -6.17 2.49
C GLU A 309 -13.65 -5.92 1.51
N ARG A 310 -14.81 -5.49 2.03
CA ARG A 310 -16.01 -5.23 1.21
C ARG A 310 -15.91 -3.97 0.37
N ARG A 311 -14.91 -3.11 0.64
CA ARG A 311 -14.71 -1.83 -0.07
C ARG A 311 -15.94 -0.92 0.01
N GLU A 312 -16.64 -0.96 1.12
CA GLU A 312 -17.87 -0.21 1.36
C GLU A 312 -17.57 1.20 1.90
N ASP A 313 -18.61 2.03 1.95
CA ASP A 313 -18.63 3.37 2.55
C ASP A 313 -17.57 4.35 2.02
N GLY A 314 -17.03 4.09 0.83
CA GLY A 314 -16.02 4.95 0.22
C GLY A 314 -14.64 4.86 0.91
N ILE A 315 -14.36 3.77 1.61
CA ILE A 315 -13.09 3.58 2.30
C ILE A 315 -11.90 3.66 1.33
N VAL A 316 -11.00 4.60 1.60
CA VAL A 316 -9.70 4.73 0.94
C VAL A 316 -8.62 4.16 1.84
N LYS A 317 -8.51 4.69 3.06
CA LYS A 317 -7.58 4.21 4.08
C LYS A 317 -8.27 4.20 5.44
N ALA A 318 -8.08 3.13 6.20
CA ALA A 318 -8.55 3.04 7.57
C ALA A 318 -7.37 2.91 8.53
N VAL A 319 -7.46 3.62 9.65
CA VAL A 319 -6.47 3.61 10.72
C VAL A 319 -7.10 3.07 12.00
N LEU A 320 -6.33 2.27 12.72
CA LEU A 320 -6.67 1.77 14.05
C LEU A 320 -5.87 2.53 15.11
N ASP A 321 -6.58 3.06 16.10
CA ASP A 321 -5.99 3.69 17.28
C ASP A 321 -5.59 2.62 18.30
N ALA A 322 -4.29 2.29 18.36
CA ALA A 322 -3.73 1.27 19.23
C ALA A 322 -3.63 1.72 20.69
N THR A 323 -4.07 2.91 21.04
CA THR A 323 -4.19 3.37 22.43
C THR A 323 -5.57 3.03 23.03
N LYS A 324 -6.51 2.54 22.22
CA LYS A 324 -7.91 2.26 22.59
C LYS A 324 -8.23 0.77 22.50
N TRP A 325 -7.68 0.01 23.45
CA TRP A 325 -7.90 -1.41 23.63
C TRP A 325 -9.26 -1.76 24.26
#